data_a45d736dd8dba02564ebb4efb3095dc9
#
_entry.id   a45d736dd8dba02564ebb4efb3095dc9
#
_cell.length_a   1.000
_cell.length_b   1.000
_cell.length_c   1.000
_cell.angle_alpha   90.00
_cell.angle_beta   90.00
_cell.angle_gamma   90.00
#
_symmetry.space_group_name_H-M   'P 1'
#
loop_
_entity.id
_entity.type
_entity.pdbx_description
1 polymer ?
#
loop_
_entity_poly.entity_id
_entity_poly.type
_entity_poly.pdbx_seq_one_letter_code
_entity_poly.pdbx_strand_id
1 'polypeptide(L)'
;MIKAVRGTRDLLPPETALWNFVEAAVRDVFRAYNFQEIRTPIFEATELFARGVGEETDIVSKEMYTWEDRGRADSDKGQSLTLRPENTAGTVRAYIEHKLWDRGLNKLYYIGPQFRRERPQKGRYRQFYQIGAEVIGPASAGSESPARDAEVLEMLATLLDRHGITDWNLELNSVGCANDRARFNEALRQALEPVKDKMCADCQRRAVTNPLRVFDCKVPEDQPMIEKLPRISQFLDEPCRTHFEEVRQILKSVGVEFQINDRLVRGLDYYTRTAFEFTHGALGAQNAILGGGRYDGLSEALGGPAAPGIGFAIGEDRLVMSLQEKSPAESVLRKPDVYVAPLGAGMNAEAARLARELRRHDLLVELGDETFRLKKSFEAATKAGAKFILIVGENEVKADAFALKNLATGEQIQVPRADLARTIQARNGRRSREVL
;
A
#
# COMPACT_ATOMS: atom_id res chain seq x y z
N MET A 1 5.35 -30.50 12.18
CA MET A 1 4.62 -29.64 11.24
C MET A 1 5.47 -28.41 10.97
N ILE A 2 5.77 -28.10 9.70
CA ILE A 2 6.48 -26.89 9.30
C ILE A 2 5.50 -25.73 9.40
N LYS A 3 5.94 -24.59 9.98
CA LYS A 3 5.16 -23.36 10.14
C LYS A 3 5.83 -22.23 9.40
N ALA A 4 5.07 -21.15 9.11
CA ALA A 4 5.60 -19.92 8.56
C ALA A 4 6.73 -19.35 9.45
N VAL A 5 7.68 -18.67 8.83
CA VAL A 5 8.80 -18.05 9.55
C VAL A 5 8.27 -16.97 10.51
N ARG A 6 8.84 -16.89 11.71
CA ARG A 6 8.42 -15.89 12.71
C ARG A 6 8.50 -14.48 12.14
N GLY A 7 7.38 -13.78 12.18
CA GLY A 7 7.24 -12.42 11.64
C GLY A 7 6.76 -12.37 10.20
N THR A 8 6.47 -13.53 9.59
CA THR A 8 5.71 -13.64 8.34
C THR A 8 4.35 -14.27 8.61
N ARG A 9 3.42 -14.13 7.68
CA ARG A 9 2.09 -14.74 7.76
C ARG A 9 1.52 -15.05 6.38
N ASP A 10 0.61 -15.99 6.35
CA ASP A 10 -0.25 -16.21 5.18
C ASP A 10 -1.44 -15.24 5.24
N LEU A 11 -1.80 -14.67 4.11
CA LEU A 11 -3.04 -13.92 3.93
C LEU A 11 -4.08 -14.88 3.36
N LEU A 12 -5.13 -15.17 4.12
CA LEU A 12 -6.14 -16.17 3.77
C LEU A 12 -7.54 -15.54 3.64
N PRO A 13 -8.46 -16.17 2.88
CA PRO A 13 -9.87 -15.77 2.93
C PRO A 13 -10.45 -15.92 4.35
N PRO A 14 -11.32 -15.00 4.82
CA PRO A 14 -11.89 -13.89 4.06
C PRO A 14 -11.03 -12.62 4.01
N GLU A 15 -9.92 -12.54 4.76
CA GLU A 15 -9.09 -11.33 4.87
C GLU A 15 -8.63 -10.83 3.50
N THR A 16 -8.21 -11.74 2.60
CA THR A 16 -7.77 -11.39 1.24
C THR A 16 -8.84 -10.67 0.41
N ALA A 17 -10.12 -10.83 0.71
CA ALA A 17 -11.18 -10.08 0.03
C ALA A 17 -11.09 -8.56 0.33
N LEU A 18 -10.74 -8.21 1.58
CA LEU A 18 -10.55 -6.80 1.96
C LEU A 18 -9.27 -6.23 1.33
N TRP A 19 -8.19 -6.99 1.27
CA TRP A 19 -6.96 -6.61 0.56
C TRP A 19 -7.24 -6.30 -0.91
N ASN A 20 -7.90 -7.21 -1.62
CA ASN A 20 -8.28 -7.01 -3.02
C ASN A 20 -9.20 -5.79 -3.22
N PHE A 21 -10.10 -5.52 -2.30
CA PHE A 21 -10.96 -4.34 -2.31
C PHE A 21 -10.13 -3.05 -2.18
N VAL A 22 -9.20 -3.01 -1.22
CA VAL A 22 -8.29 -1.89 -0.99
C VAL A 22 -7.44 -1.64 -2.23
N GLU A 23 -6.75 -2.66 -2.74
CA GLU A 23 -5.90 -2.52 -3.92
C GLU A 23 -6.67 -2.07 -5.18
N ALA A 24 -7.91 -2.55 -5.37
CA ALA A 24 -8.73 -2.11 -6.50
C ALA A 24 -9.06 -0.61 -6.41
N ALA A 25 -9.48 -0.14 -5.22
CA ALA A 25 -9.79 1.28 -5.00
C ALA A 25 -8.54 2.16 -5.12
N VAL A 26 -7.39 1.69 -4.66
CA VAL A 26 -6.08 2.36 -4.83
C VAL A 26 -5.73 2.53 -6.30
N ARG A 27 -5.85 1.46 -7.11
CA ARG A 27 -5.59 1.52 -8.56
C ARG A 27 -6.51 2.50 -9.28
N ASP A 28 -7.77 2.61 -8.84
CA ASP A 28 -8.73 3.57 -9.40
C ASP A 28 -8.33 5.02 -9.08
N VAL A 29 -7.84 5.30 -7.86
CA VAL A 29 -7.30 6.61 -7.50
C VAL A 29 -6.06 6.91 -8.33
N PHE A 30 -5.07 6.03 -8.38
CA PHE A 30 -3.85 6.24 -9.17
C PHE A 30 -4.13 6.50 -10.65
N ARG A 31 -5.12 5.80 -11.22
CA ARG A 31 -5.55 6.04 -12.60
C ARG A 31 -6.12 7.46 -12.78
N ALA A 32 -6.93 7.94 -11.81
CA ALA A 32 -7.51 9.29 -11.87
C ALA A 32 -6.43 10.40 -11.83
N TYR A 33 -5.31 10.14 -11.15
CA TYR A 33 -4.16 11.07 -11.07
C TYR A 33 -3.06 10.78 -12.10
N ASN A 34 -3.34 9.90 -13.08
CA ASN A 34 -2.44 9.54 -14.19
C ASN A 34 -1.12 8.88 -13.73
N PHE A 35 -1.17 8.07 -12.67
CA PHE A 35 -0.05 7.22 -12.29
C PHE A 35 -0.05 5.91 -13.08
N GLN A 36 1.14 5.43 -13.42
CA GLN A 36 1.36 4.14 -14.10
C GLN A 36 2.06 3.16 -13.16
N GLU A 37 1.71 1.87 -13.27
CA GLU A 37 2.32 0.85 -12.43
C GLU A 37 3.76 0.58 -12.84
N ILE A 38 4.66 0.51 -11.85
CA ILE A 38 6.01 -0.02 -11.97
C ILE A 38 6.17 -1.24 -11.07
N ARG A 39 6.85 -2.26 -11.56
CA ARG A 39 7.24 -3.45 -10.78
C ARG A 39 8.74 -3.61 -10.81
N THR A 40 9.38 -3.36 -9.67
CA THR A 40 10.81 -3.52 -9.49
C THR A 40 11.13 -4.92 -8.97
N PRO A 41 12.36 -5.42 -9.10
CA PRO A 41 12.79 -6.66 -8.48
C PRO A 41 12.55 -6.68 -6.96
N ILE A 42 12.34 -7.88 -6.41
CA ILE A 42 12.18 -8.07 -4.96
C ILE A 42 13.53 -8.04 -4.24
N PHE A 43 14.61 -8.36 -4.92
CA PHE A 43 15.98 -8.24 -4.42
C PHE A 43 16.81 -7.40 -5.39
N GLU A 44 17.74 -6.66 -4.83
CA GLU A 44 18.60 -5.71 -5.54
C GLU A 44 20.03 -5.82 -4.99
N ALA A 45 20.98 -5.18 -5.65
CA ALA A 45 22.33 -5.01 -5.10
C ALA A 45 22.24 -4.26 -3.76
N THR A 46 22.94 -4.74 -2.73
CA THR A 46 22.97 -4.13 -1.39
C THR A 46 23.36 -2.66 -1.42
N GLU A 47 24.29 -2.32 -2.33
CA GLU A 47 24.78 -0.94 -2.54
C GLU A 47 23.67 0.05 -2.91
N LEU A 48 22.61 -0.39 -3.60
CA LEU A 48 21.47 0.45 -3.94
C LEU A 48 20.83 1.06 -2.68
N PHE A 49 20.62 0.23 -1.66
CA PHE A 49 19.98 0.68 -0.42
C PHE A 49 20.99 1.42 0.48
N ALA A 50 22.24 1.01 0.53
CA ALA A 50 23.27 1.72 1.29
C ALA A 50 23.42 3.17 0.82
N ARG A 51 23.53 3.39 -0.50
CA ARG A 51 23.61 4.75 -1.07
C ARG A 51 22.30 5.50 -1.05
N GLY A 52 21.18 4.83 -1.37
CA GLY A 52 19.89 5.46 -1.53
C GLY A 52 19.22 5.81 -0.20
N VAL A 53 19.24 4.89 0.77
CA VAL A 53 18.51 5.04 2.04
C VAL A 53 19.37 5.75 3.11
N GLY A 54 20.69 5.56 3.06
CA GLY A 54 21.67 6.08 4.02
C GLY A 54 22.19 5.01 4.99
N GLU A 55 23.51 4.87 5.07
CA GLU A 55 24.21 3.83 5.84
C GLU A 55 23.88 3.89 7.34
N GLU A 56 23.69 5.09 7.88
CA GLU A 56 23.42 5.34 9.31
C GLU A 56 21.94 5.12 9.71
N THR A 57 21.07 4.78 8.76
CA THR A 57 19.67 4.50 9.07
C THR A 57 19.51 3.14 9.75
N ASP A 58 18.52 3.00 10.63
CA ASP A 58 18.23 1.71 11.26
C ASP A 58 17.88 0.64 10.22
N ILE A 59 17.29 1.02 9.10
CA ILE A 59 16.96 0.12 7.99
C ILE A 59 18.23 -0.51 7.43
N VAL A 60 19.21 0.29 7.01
CA VAL A 60 20.44 -0.21 6.39
C VAL A 60 21.33 -0.90 7.42
N SER A 61 21.50 -0.31 8.60
CA SER A 61 22.43 -0.81 9.62
C SER A 61 21.97 -2.08 10.33
N LYS A 62 20.63 -2.36 10.41
CA LYS A 62 20.10 -3.43 11.26
C LYS A 62 18.98 -4.27 10.65
N GLU A 63 18.21 -3.72 9.68
CA GLU A 63 16.94 -4.32 9.31
C GLU A 63 16.94 -5.00 7.94
N MET A 64 17.99 -4.89 7.13
CA MET A 64 18.07 -5.53 5.82
C MET A 64 18.29 -7.04 5.92
N TYR A 65 17.68 -7.78 5.01
CA TYR A 65 17.98 -9.18 4.72
C TYR A 65 18.98 -9.24 3.58
N THR A 66 20.24 -9.42 3.92
CA THR A 66 21.37 -9.40 2.98
C THR A 66 22.06 -10.76 2.93
N TRP A 67 22.50 -11.16 1.75
CA TRP A 67 23.31 -12.36 1.51
C TRP A 67 24.32 -12.14 0.39
N GLU A 68 25.36 -12.94 0.38
CA GLU A 68 26.33 -13.01 -0.72
C GLU A 68 25.85 -14.05 -1.74
N ASP A 69 25.62 -13.60 -2.98
CA ASP A 69 25.40 -14.49 -4.11
C ASP A 69 26.76 -14.88 -4.68
N ARG A 70 27.11 -16.16 -4.54
CA ARG A 70 28.37 -16.68 -5.02
C ARG A 70 28.28 -16.90 -6.53
N GLY A 71 29.22 -16.32 -7.29
CA GLY A 71 29.35 -16.59 -8.71
C GLY A 71 29.48 -18.10 -8.98
N ARG A 72 28.94 -18.56 -10.10
CA ARG A 72 28.96 -19.98 -10.49
C ARG A 72 30.33 -20.45 -11.02
N ALA A 73 31.22 -19.52 -11.33
CA ALA A 73 32.58 -19.79 -11.80
C ALA A 73 33.60 -19.03 -10.94
N ASP A 74 34.83 -19.56 -10.83
CA ASP A 74 35.95 -18.94 -10.09
C ASP A 74 36.30 -17.52 -10.58
N SER A 75 35.85 -17.12 -11.76
CA SER A 75 35.98 -15.78 -12.33
C SER A 75 34.87 -14.80 -11.97
N ASP A 76 33.74 -15.27 -11.42
CA ASP A 76 32.62 -14.42 -11.03
C ASP A 76 32.84 -13.86 -9.62
N LYS A 77 33.00 -12.54 -9.52
CA LYS A 77 32.98 -11.87 -8.23
C LYS A 77 31.56 -12.02 -7.63
N GLY A 78 31.47 -12.55 -6.42
CA GLY A 78 30.21 -12.60 -5.67
C GLY A 78 29.60 -11.22 -5.56
N GLN A 79 28.28 -11.16 -5.56
CA GLN A 79 27.50 -9.94 -5.43
C GLN A 79 26.73 -9.96 -4.11
N SER A 80 26.79 -8.86 -3.35
CA SER A 80 25.95 -8.71 -2.16
C SER A 80 24.54 -8.29 -2.58
N LEU A 81 23.56 -9.09 -2.21
CA LEU A 81 22.14 -8.90 -2.54
C LEU A 81 21.32 -8.67 -1.29
N THR A 82 20.27 -7.89 -1.43
CA THR A 82 19.36 -7.54 -0.33
C THR A 82 17.92 -7.66 -0.79
N LEU A 83 17.06 -8.29 0.03
CA LEU A 83 15.61 -8.15 -0.12
C LEU A 83 15.22 -6.69 0.13
N ARG A 84 14.47 -6.09 -0.79
CA ARG A 84 14.11 -4.67 -0.73
C ARG A 84 13.41 -4.30 0.58
N PRO A 85 13.94 -3.37 1.38
CA PRO A 85 13.32 -2.90 2.62
C PRO A 85 12.30 -1.78 2.38
N GLU A 86 12.34 -1.18 1.19
CA GLU A 86 11.48 -0.11 0.66
C GLU A 86 11.59 -0.12 -0.87
N ASN A 87 10.80 0.69 -1.59
CA ASN A 87 10.80 0.60 -3.06
C ASN A 87 11.17 1.90 -3.78
N THR A 88 11.35 3.01 -3.08
CA THR A 88 11.74 4.30 -3.68
C THR A 88 13.10 4.19 -4.36
N ALA A 89 14.11 3.62 -3.68
CA ALA A 89 15.44 3.41 -4.26
C ALA A 89 15.38 2.54 -5.53
N GLY A 90 14.60 1.44 -5.49
CA GLY A 90 14.40 0.57 -6.66
C GLY A 90 13.70 1.28 -7.82
N THR A 91 12.74 2.16 -7.55
CA THR A 91 12.05 2.96 -8.56
C THR A 91 13.00 4.01 -9.17
N VAL A 92 13.81 4.70 -8.35
CA VAL A 92 14.81 5.67 -8.85
C VAL A 92 15.90 4.97 -9.64
N ARG A 93 16.38 3.78 -9.21
CA ARG A 93 17.32 2.98 -10.01
C ARG A 93 16.73 2.62 -11.38
N ALA A 94 15.46 2.20 -11.44
CA ALA A 94 14.79 1.91 -12.70
C ALA A 94 14.63 3.18 -13.56
N TYR A 95 14.33 4.33 -12.95
CA TYR A 95 14.28 5.63 -13.64
C TYR A 95 15.63 5.94 -14.30
N ILE A 96 16.75 5.69 -13.62
CA ILE A 96 18.09 5.92 -14.12
C ILE A 96 18.45 4.91 -15.23
N GLU A 97 18.31 3.62 -14.95
CA GLU A 97 18.69 2.53 -15.87
C GLU A 97 17.96 2.61 -17.21
N HIS A 98 16.67 2.96 -17.17
CA HIS A 98 15.84 3.03 -18.38
C HIS A 98 15.69 4.44 -18.95
N LYS A 99 16.47 5.41 -18.46
CA LYS A 99 16.47 6.82 -18.94
C LYS A 99 15.06 7.41 -19.01
N LEU A 100 14.28 7.20 -17.95
CA LEU A 100 12.89 7.63 -17.96
C LEU A 100 12.71 9.15 -17.99
N TRP A 101 13.78 9.93 -17.74
CA TRP A 101 13.77 11.40 -17.93
C TRP A 101 13.43 11.82 -19.36
N ASP A 102 13.70 11.01 -20.36
CA ASP A 102 13.34 11.29 -21.76
C ASP A 102 11.82 11.41 -21.95
N ARG A 103 11.03 10.87 -21.01
CA ARG A 103 9.56 10.97 -20.96
C ARG A 103 9.08 12.23 -20.22
N GLY A 104 9.98 13.04 -19.67
CA GLY A 104 9.66 14.19 -18.83
C GLY A 104 9.26 13.78 -17.40
N LEU A 105 8.10 14.25 -16.93
CA LEU A 105 7.57 13.91 -15.61
C LEU A 105 7.02 12.50 -15.60
N ASN A 106 7.51 11.69 -14.66
CA ASN A 106 7.02 10.33 -14.45
C ASN A 106 6.20 10.27 -13.15
N LYS A 107 5.02 9.70 -13.23
CA LYS A 107 4.16 9.37 -12.09
C LYS A 107 4.03 7.84 -12.02
N LEU A 108 4.75 7.22 -11.10
CA LEU A 108 4.88 5.77 -11.01
C LEU A 108 4.35 5.28 -9.67
N TYR A 109 3.55 4.21 -9.65
CA TYR A 109 3.11 3.57 -8.42
C TYR A 109 3.49 2.10 -8.37
N TYR A 110 3.60 1.56 -7.19
CA TYR A 110 3.87 0.14 -6.94
C TYR A 110 3.00 -0.40 -5.81
N ILE A 111 2.70 -1.70 -5.87
CA ILE A 111 2.05 -2.47 -4.80
C ILE A 111 2.84 -3.77 -4.66
N GLY A 112 3.30 -4.09 -3.46
CA GLY A 112 4.01 -5.34 -3.25
C GLY A 112 4.75 -5.48 -1.92
N PRO A 113 5.38 -6.66 -1.70
CA PRO A 113 6.03 -6.99 -0.46
C PRO A 113 7.36 -6.24 -0.28
N GLN A 114 7.63 -5.89 0.99
CA GLN A 114 8.89 -5.35 1.48
C GLN A 114 9.37 -6.20 2.66
N PHE A 115 10.68 -6.11 3.01
CA PHE A 115 11.29 -7.02 3.96
C PHE A 115 12.19 -6.26 4.95
N ARG A 116 11.87 -6.39 6.26
CA ARG A 116 12.70 -5.79 7.34
C ARG A 116 12.85 -6.75 8.50
N ARG A 117 14.04 -6.85 9.06
CA ARG A 117 14.35 -7.71 10.24
C ARG A 117 13.89 -7.08 11.56
N GLU A 118 12.84 -6.30 11.54
CA GLU A 118 12.33 -5.69 12.77
C GLU A 118 11.72 -6.73 13.74
N ARG A 119 11.56 -6.31 15.00
CA ARG A 119 10.86 -7.10 16.01
C ARG A 119 9.37 -7.16 15.63
N PRO A 120 8.82 -8.36 15.36
CA PRO A 120 7.42 -8.49 14.95
C PRO A 120 6.46 -8.02 16.05
N GLN A 121 5.46 -7.25 15.66
CA GLN A 121 4.34 -6.83 16.49
C GLN A 121 3.11 -6.61 15.60
N LYS A 122 1.93 -6.36 16.20
CA LYS A 122 0.70 -6.10 15.44
C LYS A 122 0.91 -4.94 14.45
N GLY A 123 0.65 -5.17 13.15
CA GLY A 123 0.86 -4.18 12.08
C GLY A 123 2.33 -3.95 11.68
N ARG A 124 3.28 -4.76 12.19
CA ARG A 124 4.68 -4.79 11.77
C ARG A 124 5.15 -6.22 11.60
N TYR A 125 5.42 -6.57 10.36
CA TYR A 125 5.85 -7.89 9.95
C TYR A 125 7.24 -7.81 9.32
N ARG A 126 7.93 -8.94 9.26
CA ARG A 126 9.23 -9.06 8.56
C ARG A 126 9.08 -9.10 7.06
N GLN A 127 7.97 -9.64 6.57
CA GLN A 127 7.44 -9.41 5.24
C GLN A 127 6.13 -8.65 5.43
N PHE A 128 6.04 -7.48 4.85
CA PHE A 128 4.87 -6.60 4.89
C PHE A 128 4.62 -6.03 3.51
N TYR A 129 3.45 -5.49 3.27
CA TYR A 129 3.10 -4.94 1.97
C TYR A 129 3.08 -3.41 2.00
N GLN A 130 3.57 -2.82 0.93
CA GLN A 130 3.47 -1.38 0.70
C GLN A 130 2.76 -1.07 -0.61
N ILE A 131 1.93 -0.06 -0.54
CA ILE A 131 1.43 0.72 -1.65
C ILE A 131 2.23 2.01 -1.65
N GLY A 132 2.89 2.36 -2.75
CA GLY A 132 3.63 3.61 -2.83
C GLY A 132 3.60 4.21 -4.21
N ALA A 133 3.96 5.48 -4.30
CA ALA A 133 4.08 6.15 -5.57
C ALA A 133 5.15 7.24 -5.54
N GLU A 134 5.72 7.49 -6.71
CA GLU A 134 6.81 8.42 -6.94
C GLU A 134 6.47 9.36 -8.12
N VAL A 135 6.62 10.65 -7.90
CA VAL A 135 6.59 11.68 -8.94
C VAL A 135 8.01 12.15 -9.12
N ILE A 136 8.65 11.82 -10.25
CA ILE A 136 10.07 12.08 -10.50
C ILE A 136 10.30 12.53 -11.95
N GLY A 137 11.21 13.43 -12.17
CA GLY A 137 11.58 13.92 -13.50
C GLY A 137 12.57 15.06 -13.45
N PRO A 138 13.03 15.58 -14.60
CA PRO A 138 13.85 16.77 -14.63
C PRO A 138 13.06 18.00 -14.13
N ALA A 139 13.76 18.97 -13.53
CA ALA A 139 13.13 20.21 -13.06
C ALA A 139 12.35 20.94 -14.16
N SER A 140 12.86 20.89 -15.40
CA SER A 140 12.18 21.45 -16.59
C SER A 140 10.80 20.84 -16.88
N ALA A 141 10.52 19.66 -16.35
CA ALA A 141 9.19 19.02 -16.41
C ALA A 141 8.28 19.38 -15.22
N GLY A 142 8.70 20.29 -14.35
CA GLY A 142 7.96 20.75 -13.19
C GLY A 142 7.94 19.77 -12.01
N SER A 143 8.90 18.85 -11.93
CA SER A 143 9.00 17.87 -10.85
C SER A 143 9.30 18.48 -9.48
N GLU A 144 9.96 19.65 -9.45
CA GLU A 144 10.28 20.38 -8.21
C GLU A 144 9.18 21.37 -7.76
N SER A 145 8.10 21.49 -8.52
CA SER A 145 7.03 22.45 -8.24
C SER A 145 6.30 22.11 -6.93
N PRO A 146 6.00 23.10 -6.07
CA PRO A 146 5.14 22.93 -4.89
C PRO A 146 3.78 22.32 -5.21
N ALA A 147 3.27 22.55 -6.43
CA ALA A 147 2.01 21.96 -6.90
C ALA A 147 2.07 20.43 -6.99
N ARG A 148 3.26 19.84 -7.21
CA ARG A 148 3.42 18.37 -7.20
C ARG A 148 3.30 17.80 -5.80
N ASP A 149 3.85 18.50 -4.81
CA ASP A 149 3.74 18.09 -3.41
C ASP A 149 2.28 18.15 -2.96
N ALA A 150 1.60 19.26 -3.27
CA ALA A 150 0.19 19.43 -2.93
C ALA A 150 -0.72 18.42 -3.66
N GLU A 151 -0.46 18.10 -4.94
CA GLU A 151 -1.20 17.06 -5.70
C GLU A 151 -1.07 15.68 -5.06
N VAL A 152 0.14 15.31 -4.62
CA VAL A 152 0.38 14.03 -3.92
C VAL A 152 -0.38 13.99 -2.60
N LEU A 153 -0.34 15.05 -1.81
CA LEU A 153 -1.02 15.13 -0.52
C LEU A 153 -2.55 15.11 -0.67
N GLU A 154 -3.09 15.84 -1.63
CA GLU A 154 -4.53 15.86 -1.95
C GLU A 154 -5.00 14.47 -2.45
N MET A 155 -4.21 13.82 -3.32
CA MET A 155 -4.49 12.47 -3.78
C MET A 155 -4.55 11.48 -2.61
N LEU A 156 -3.66 11.60 -1.62
CA LEU A 156 -3.63 10.73 -0.45
C LEU A 156 -4.86 10.96 0.45
N ALA A 157 -5.28 12.21 0.66
CA ALA A 157 -6.52 12.53 1.35
C ALA A 157 -7.72 11.90 0.62
N THR A 158 -7.83 12.10 -0.69
CA THR A 158 -8.86 11.47 -1.54
C THR A 158 -8.84 9.94 -1.45
N LEU A 159 -7.65 9.33 -1.40
CA LEU A 159 -7.51 7.87 -1.26
C LEU A 159 -8.07 7.38 0.08
N LEU A 160 -7.73 8.03 1.17
CA LEU A 160 -8.22 7.68 2.50
C LEU A 160 -9.74 7.87 2.60
N ASP A 161 -10.27 8.98 2.10
CA ASP A 161 -11.70 9.28 2.10
C ASP A 161 -12.51 8.26 1.28
N ARG A 162 -12.00 7.83 0.12
CA ARG A 162 -12.63 6.78 -0.70
C ARG A 162 -12.67 5.41 -0.01
N HIS A 163 -11.75 5.17 0.92
CA HIS A 163 -11.78 3.99 1.78
C HIS A 163 -12.64 4.19 3.04
N GLY A 164 -13.29 5.34 3.22
CA GLY A 164 -14.08 5.66 4.41
C GLY A 164 -13.26 5.95 5.66
N ILE A 165 -11.96 6.21 5.50
CA ILE A 165 -11.08 6.67 6.58
C ILE A 165 -11.06 8.19 6.53
N THR A 166 -11.98 8.83 7.25
CA THR A 166 -12.20 10.29 7.24
C THR A 166 -11.65 11.01 8.47
N ASP A 167 -11.23 10.28 9.48
CA ASP A 167 -10.69 10.76 10.75
C ASP A 167 -9.14 10.68 10.78
N TRP A 168 -8.53 10.90 9.63
CA TRP A 168 -7.09 11.05 9.49
C TRP A 168 -6.62 12.46 9.89
N ASN A 169 -5.36 12.57 10.29
CA ASN A 169 -4.68 13.83 10.50
C ASN A 169 -3.43 13.87 9.63
N LEU A 170 -3.24 14.96 8.87
CA LEU A 170 -2.03 15.23 8.07
C LEU A 170 -1.07 16.08 8.88
N GLU A 171 0.08 15.52 9.22
CA GLU A 171 1.22 16.26 9.75
C GLU A 171 2.17 16.65 8.63
N LEU A 172 2.56 17.91 8.59
CA LEU A 172 3.37 18.49 7.53
C LEU A 172 4.56 19.25 8.11
N ASN A 173 5.74 19.06 7.52
CA ASN A 173 6.96 19.79 7.86
C ASN A 173 7.79 20.08 6.60
N SER A 174 8.74 21.00 6.72
CA SER A 174 9.85 21.15 5.78
C SER A 174 11.15 20.78 6.47
N VAL A 175 11.86 19.78 5.95
CA VAL A 175 13.20 19.39 6.43
C VAL A 175 14.33 20.14 5.72
N GLY A 176 14.00 21.17 4.94
CA GLY A 176 14.93 22.04 4.24
C GLY A 176 15.76 21.36 3.15
N CYS A 177 16.59 22.11 2.49
CA CYS A 177 17.60 21.63 1.54
C CYS A 177 18.87 21.16 2.29
N ALA A 178 19.87 20.67 1.54
CA ALA A 178 21.14 20.23 2.11
C ALA A 178 21.85 21.32 2.92
N ASN A 179 21.81 22.57 2.43
CA ASN A 179 22.43 23.73 3.11
C ASN A 179 21.70 24.08 4.42
N ASP A 180 20.37 24.05 4.41
CA ASP A 180 19.55 24.29 5.61
C ASP A 180 19.84 23.21 6.67
N ARG A 181 19.88 21.94 6.27
CA ARG A 181 20.18 20.84 7.16
C ARG A 181 21.59 20.90 7.73
N ALA A 182 22.59 21.34 6.96
CA ALA A 182 23.95 21.50 7.46
C ALA A 182 23.99 22.53 8.61
N ARG A 183 23.39 23.71 8.42
CA ARG A 183 23.28 24.76 9.46
C ARG A 183 22.47 24.29 10.67
N PHE A 184 21.35 23.63 10.41
CA PHE A 184 20.50 23.12 11.48
C PHE A 184 21.18 22.01 12.29
N ASN A 185 21.86 21.05 11.64
CA ASN A 185 22.57 19.98 12.31
C ASN A 185 23.68 20.52 13.23
N GLU A 186 24.38 21.56 12.80
CA GLU A 186 25.40 22.21 13.64
C GLU A 186 24.77 22.84 14.88
N ALA A 187 23.71 23.64 14.72
CA ALA A 187 22.98 24.24 15.83
C ALA A 187 22.39 23.16 16.76
N LEU A 188 21.91 22.06 16.19
CA LEU A 188 21.32 20.95 16.96
C LEU A 188 22.39 20.21 17.78
N ARG A 189 23.60 19.97 17.22
CA ARG A 189 24.72 19.39 17.97
C ARG A 189 25.12 20.27 19.15
N GLN A 190 25.23 21.59 18.92
CA GLN A 190 25.55 22.57 19.98
C GLN A 190 24.48 22.57 21.08
N ALA A 191 23.19 22.48 20.72
CA ALA A 191 22.09 22.45 21.69
C ALA A 191 22.01 21.10 22.43
N LEU A 192 22.43 19.99 21.83
CA LEU A 192 22.44 18.66 22.44
C LEU A 192 23.63 18.45 23.39
N GLU A 193 24.78 19.10 23.13
CA GLU A 193 26.02 18.89 23.90
C GLU A 193 25.84 18.96 25.42
N PRO A 194 25.16 19.97 26.01
CA PRO A 194 24.98 20.06 27.46
C PRO A 194 23.97 19.06 28.05
N VAL A 195 23.15 18.40 27.21
CA VAL A 195 22.03 17.55 27.67
C VAL A 195 22.15 16.09 27.26
N LYS A 196 22.97 15.75 26.25
CA LYS A 196 23.06 14.42 25.64
C LYS A 196 23.31 13.30 26.67
N ASP A 197 24.18 13.53 27.65
CA ASP A 197 24.55 12.52 28.66
C ASP A 197 23.38 12.18 29.62
N LYS A 198 22.34 13.01 29.64
CA LYS A 198 21.13 12.79 30.43
C LYS A 198 20.02 12.11 29.67
N MET A 199 20.20 11.91 28.37
CA MET A 199 19.22 11.30 27.47
C MET A 199 19.40 9.78 27.42
N CYS A 200 18.40 9.08 26.83
CA CYS A 200 18.48 7.64 26.64
C CYS A 200 19.65 7.25 25.71
N ALA A 201 20.12 6.00 25.81
CA ALA A 201 21.27 5.51 25.05
C ALA A 201 21.16 5.71 23.53
N ASP A 202 19.96 5.58 22.99
CA ASP A 202 19.71 5.82 21.56
C ASP A 202 19.88 7.31 21.20
N CYS A 203 19.37 8.22 22.05
CA CYS A 203 19.55 9.66 21.84
C CYS A 203 20.99 10.11 21.99
N GLN A 204 21.75 9.54 22.92
CA GLN A 204 23.20 9.77 23.05
C GLN A 204 23.94 9.42 21.78
N ARG A 205 23.68 8.24 21.21
CA ARG A 205 24.26 7.80 19.93
C ARG A 205 23.83 8.72 18.78
N ARG A 206 22.53 8.98 18.66
CA ARG A 206 21.94 9.83 17.59
C ARG A 206 22.47 11.26 17.62
N ALA A 207 22.70 11.83 18.81
CA ALA A 207 23.27 13.16 18.94
C ALA A 207 24.62 13.31 18.23
N VAL A 208 25.40 12.23 18.13
CA VAL A 208 26.70 12.19 17.44
C VAL A 208 26.54 11.82 15.96
N THR A 209 25.84 10.73 15.66
CA THR A 209 25.78 10.15 14.31
C THR A 209 24.78 10.86 13.41
N ASN A 210 23.55 11.08 13.89
CA ASN A 210 22.47 11.74 13.14
C ASN A 210 21.54 12.51 14.10
N PRO A 211 21.86 13.76 14.45
CA PRO A 211 21.16 14.51 15.49
C PRO A 211 19.68 14.76 15.18
N LEU A 212 19.28 14.81 13.90
CA LEU A 212 17.86 14.90 13.50
C LEU A 212 17.03 13.76 14.05
N ARG A 213 17.59 12.56 14.18
CA ARG A 213 16.89 11.37 14.68
C ARG A 213 16.56 11.44 16.18
N VAL A 214 17.08 12.41 16.90
CA VAL A 214 16.70 12.65 18.30
C VAL A 214 15.22 13.01 18.41
N PHE A 215 14.65 13.67 17.40
CA PHE A 215 13.21 14.00 17.36
C PHE A 215 12.31 12.76 17.24
N ASP A 216 12.81 11.60 16.79
CA ASP A 216 12.09 10.32 16.77
C ASP A 216 11.97 9.66 18.15
N CYS A 217 12.64 10.19 19.18
CA CYS A 217 12.63 9.59 20.51
C CYS A 217 11.22 9.58 21.10
N LYS A 218 10.84 8.42 21.68
CA LYS A 218 9.55 8.24 22.37
C LYS A 218 9.70 8.08 23.89
N VAL A 219 10.94 8.17 24.39
CA VAL A 219 11.24 8.06 25.84
C VAL A 219 10.69 9.29 26.55
N PRO A 220 9.78 9.13 27.54
CA PRO A 220 9.13 10.28 28.20
C PRO A 220 10.13 11.23 28.87
N GLU A 221 11.19 10.70 29.46
CA GLU A 221 12.22 11.45 30.17
C GLU A 221 13.03 12.38 29.26
N ASP A 222 13.15 12.01 27.98
CA ASP A 222 13.88 12.81 26.98
C ASP A 222 13.02 13.97 26.44
N GLN A 223 11.68 13.88 26.51
CA GLN A 223 10.79 14.86 25.86
C GLN A 223 11.01 16.31 26.34
N PRO A 224 11.19 16.61 27.63
CA PRO A 224 11.42 18.00 28.07
C PRO A 224 12.71 18.61 27.53
N MET A 225 13.73 17.80 27.22
CA MET A 225 14.98 18.24 26.59
C MET A 225 14.77 18.47 25.11
N ILE A 226 14.07 17.55 24.41
CA ILE A 226 13.78 17.64 22.99
C ILE A 226 12.90 18.86 22.65
N GLU A 227 11.96 19.21 23.53
CA GLU A 227 11.11 20.39 23.32
C GLU A 227 11.91 21.70 23.26
N LYS A 228 13.05 21.79 23.92
CA LYS A 228 13.90 22.97 23.96
C LYS A 228 14.90 23.05 22.79
N LEU A 229 15.00 21.99 21.99
CA LEU A 229 15.92 21.99 20.84
C LEU A 229 15.44 22.95 19.75
N PRO A 230 16.37 23.52 18.97
CA PRO A 230 16.01 24.36 17.83
C PRO A 230 15.15 23.59 16.81
N ARG A 231 14.39 24.31 15.98
CA ARG A 231 13.53 23.73 14.94
C ARG A 231 14.07 24.09 13.56
N ILE A 232 13.94 23.16 12.61
CA ILE A 232 14.42 23.34 11.23
C ILE A 232 13.79 24.56 10.56
N SER A 233 12.54 24.90 10.91
CA SER A 233 11.82 26.06 10.41
C SER A 233 12.56 27.40 10.59
N GLN A 234 13.44 27.48 11.59
CA GLN A 234 14.28 28.66 11.88
C GLN A 234 15.48 28.79 10.93
N PHE A 235 15.83 27.73 10.20
CA PHE A 235 17.03 27.63 9.36
C PHE A 235 16.73 27.55 7.86
N LEU A 236 15.46 27.49 7.49
CA LEU A 236 15.06 27.45 6.08
C LEU A 236 15.54 28.69 5.32
N ASP A 237 16.17 28.48 4.18
CA ASP A 237 16.45 29.52 3.23
C ASP A 237 15.17 30.04 2.54
N GLU A 238 15.26 31.13 1.81
CA GLU A 238 14.11 31.75 1.16
C GLU A 238 13.43 30.78 0.13
N PRO A 239 14.19 30.06 -0.73
CA PRO A 239 13.59 29.09 -1.63
C PRO A 239 12.81 27.97 -0.93
N CYS A 240 13.34 27.41 0.17
CA CYS A 240 12.67 26.36 0.94
C CYS A 240 11.44 26.88 1.68
N ARG A 241 11.50 28.10 2.19
CA ARG A 241 10.39 28.78 2.85
C ARG A 241 9.25 29.06 1.88
N THR A 242 9.57 29.66 0.73
CA THR A 242 8.59 29.96 -0.33
C THR A 242 7.93 28.68 -0.84
N HIS A 243 8.71 27.64 -1.14
CA HIS A 243 8.18 26.35 -1.56
C HIS A 243 7.18 25.78 -0.55
N PHE A 244 7.55 25.77 0.73
CA PHE A 244 6.69 25.23 1.79
C PHE A 244 5.41 26.03 1.97
N GLU A 245 5.49 27.36 1.88
CA GLU A 245 4.32 28.22 1.97
C GLU A 245 3.37 28.02 0.79
N GLU A 246 3.88 27.88 -0.43
CA GLU A 246 3.06 27.59 -1.61
C GLU A 246 2.34 26.23 -1.48
N VAL A 247 3.02 25.17 -1.01
CA VAL A 247 2.37 23.87 -0.71
C VAL A 247 1.19 24.07 0.23
N ARG A 248 1.38 24.81 1.33
CA ARG A 248 0.34 25.07 2.33
C ARG A 248 -0.83 25.86 1.74
N GLN A 249 -0.56 26.86 0.90
CA GLN A 249 -1.60 27.66 0.24
C GLN A 249 -2.44 26.82 -0.73
N ILE A 250 -1.79 25.96 -1.52
CA ILE A 250 -2.50 25.07 -2.45
C ILE A 250 -3.38 24.09 -1.66
N LEU A 251 -2.86 23.44 -0.62
CA LEU A 251 -3.65 22.50 0.22
C LEU A 251 -4.89 23.19 0.81
N LYS A 252 -4.74 24.39 1.35
CA LYS A 252 -5.87 25.18 1.84
C LYS A 252 -6.89 25.49 0.75
N SER A 253 -6.43 25.82 -0.47
CA SER A 253 -7.32 26.13 -1.59
C SER A 253 -8.17 24.97 -2.07
N VAL A 254 -7.66 23.74 -1.89
CA VAL A 254 -8.36 22.49 -2.24
C VAL A 254 -9.08 21.84 -1.04
N GLY A 255 -9.07 22.50 0.13
CA GLY A 255 -9.78 22.04 1.31
C GLY A 255 -9.14 20.87 2.05
N VAL A 256 -7.84 20.61 1.87
CA VAL A 256 -7.10 19.60 2.63
C VAL A 256 -6.55 20.24 3.91
N GLU A 257 -7.06 19.78 5.05
CA GLU A 257 -6.60 20.25 6.36
C GLU A 257 -5.28 19.58 6.75
N PHE A 258 -4.42 20.32 7.45
CA PHE A 258 -3.14 19.83 7.93
C PHE A 258 -2.69 20.54 9.20
N GLN A 259 -1.78 19.90 9.93
CA GLN A 259 -1.10 20.46 11.08
C GLN A 259 0.41 20.55 10.81
N ILE A 260 1.02 21.67 11.22
CA ILE A 260 2.48 21.79 11.14
C ILE A 260 3.08 21.07 12.34
N ASN A 261 3.98 20.12 12.07
CA ASN A 261 4.75 19.42 13.08
C ASN A 261 6.25 19.63 12.85
N ASP A 262 6.83 20.64 13.49
CA ASP A 262 8.26 20.96 13.41
C ASP A 262 9.20 19.86 13.91
N ARG A 263 8.65 18.84 14.54
CA ARG A 263 9.40 17.65 15.00
C ARG A 263 9.34 16.50 14.02
N LEU A 264 8.49 16.58 12.99
CA LEU A 264 8.36 15.52 12.01
C LEU A 264 9.65 15.38 11.20
N VAL A 265 10.34 14.27 11.44
CA VAL A 265 11.47 13.79 10.64
C VAL A 265 11.15 12.42 10.10
N ARG A 266 11.81 12.01 9.03
CA ARG A 266 11.53 10.72 8.38
C ARG A 266 12.69 9.74 8.61
N GLY A 267 12.35 8.45 8.58
CA GLY A 267 13.27 7.34 8.84
C GLY A 267 14.37 7.12 7.78
N LEU A 268 14.42 7.92 6.73
CA LEU A 268 15.31 7.79 5.58
C LEU A 268 16.04 9.12 5.37
N ASP A 269 17.32 9.08 5.02
CA ASP A 269 18.16 10.29 5.00
C ASP A 269 18.05 11.09 3.70
N TYR A 270 17.42 10.54 2.66
CA TYR A 270 17.27 11.19 1.36
C TYR A 270 16.24 12.34 1.32
N TYR A 271 15.39 12.45 2.33
CA TYR A 271 14.33 13.47 2.30
C TYR A 271 14.87 14.89 2.30
N THR A 272 14.22 15.76 1.51
CA THR A 272 14.48 17.19 1.39
C THR A 272 13.16 17.95 1.40
N ARG A 273 13.16 19.26 1.73
CA ARG A 273 11.99 20.14 1.69
C ARG A 273 10.76 19.49 2.35
N THR A 274 9.69 19.23 1.61
CA THR A 274 8.41 18.70 2.13
C THR A 274 8.55 17.30 2.72
N ALA A 275 8.13 17.12 3.98
CA ALA A 275 7.97 15.85 4.66
C ALA A 275 6.58 15.79 5.28
N PHE A 276 5.93 14.62 5.25
CA PHE A 276 4.56 14.47 5.73
C PHE A 276 4.28 13.08 6.27
N GLU A 277 3.25 13.01 7.12
CA GLU A 277 2.71 11.77 7.66
C GLU A 277 1.19 11.89 7.84
N PHE A 278 0.44 10.87 7.40
CA PHE A 278 -0.97 10.74 7.72
C PHE A 278 -1.13 9.74 8.88
N THR A 279 -1.81 10.18 9.93
CA THR A 279 -2.05 9.40 11.14
C THR A 279 -3.52 9.10 11.32
N HIS A 280 -3.84 8.01 12.03
CA HIS A 280 -5.21 7.61 12.36
C HIS A 280 -5.28 7.01 13.76
N GLY A 281 -6.26 7.45 14.55
CA GLY A 281 -6.36 7.10 15.97
C GLY A 281 -6.52 5.61 16.27
N ALA A 282 -7.14 4.84 15.37
CA ALA A 282 -7.37 3.40 15.51
C ALA A 282 -6.07 2.57 15.61
N LEU A 283 -4.91 3.11 15.18
CA LEU A 283 -3.64 2.40 15.19
C LEU A 283 -2.86 2.52 16.52
N GLY A 284 -3.40 3.23 17.50
CA GLY A 284 -2.80 3.38 18.83
C GLY A 284 -1.51 4.22 18.83
N ALA A 285 -0.52 3.84 19.64
CA ALA A 285 0.72 4.62 19.84
C ALA A 285 1.60 4.76 18.57
N GLN A 286 1.37 3.92 17.57
CA GLN A 286 2.03 3.99 16.27
C GLN A 286 0.97 4.24 15.21
N ASN A 287 0.43 5.44 15.21
CA ASN A 287 -0.77 5.84 14.47
C ASN A 287 -0.53 6.21 13.00
N ALA A 288 0.70 6.22 12.51
CA ALA A 288 0.99 6.50 11.11
C ALA A 288 0.44 5.41 10.17
N ILE A 289 -0.43 5.78 9.23
CA ILE A 289 -0.89 4.91 8.14
C ILE A 289 0.13 4.94 7.01
N LEU A 290 0.55 6.15 6.64
CA LEU A 290 1.42 6.42 5.51
C LEU A 290 2.30 7.64 5.78
N GLY A 291 3.36 7.76 5.01
CA GLY A 291 4.19 8.94 5.04
C GLY A 291 5.13 9.01 3.85
N GLY A 292 5.66 10.20 3.63
CA GLY A 292 6.48 10.49 2.47
C GLY A 292 7.17 11.84 2.56
N GLY A 293 7.62 12.30 1.41
CA GLY A 293 8.27 13.60 1.24
C GLY A 293 9.08 13.69 -0.05
N ARG A 294 9.72 14.84 -0.23
CA ARG A 294 10.64 15.09 -1.35
C ARG A 294 12.00 14.44 -1.13
N TYR A 295 12.67 14.11 -2.24
CA TYR A 295 14.00 13.48 -2.24
C TYR A 295 14.85 13.97 -3.44
N ASP A 296 15.01 15.29 -3.57
CA ASP A 296 15.56 15.96 -4.77
C ASP A 296 16.99 15.50 -5.17
N GLY A 297 17.80 14.98 -4.24
CA GLY A 297 19.16 14.51 -4.52
C GLY A 297 19.32 12.98 -4.67
N LEU A 298 18.25 12.20 -4.62
CA LEU A 298 18.38 10.74 -4.61
C LEU A 298 18.88 10.16 -5.95
N SER A 299 18.43 10.73 -7.08
CA SER A 299 18.90 10.29 -8.40
C SER A 299 20.39 10.48 -8.56
N GLU A 300 20.93 11.64 -8.17
CA GLU A 300 22.37 11.93 -8.23
C GLU A 300 23.17 11.02 -7.27
N ALA A 301 22.66 10.76 -6.07
CA ALA A 301 23.29 9.85 -5.12
C ALA A 301 23.40 8.42 -5.68
N LEU A 302 22.49 8.02 -6.55
CA LEU A 302 22.48 6.74 -7.26
C LEU A 302 23.21 6.78 -8.61
N GLY A 303 23.85 7.91 -8.97
CA GLY A 303 24.64 8.06 -10.20
C GLY A 303 23.82 8.47 -11.43
N GLY A 304 22.60 8.94 -11.25
CA GLY A 304 21.73 9.45 -12.30
C GLY A 304 21.83 10.98 -12.50
N PRO A 305 21.07 11.53 -13.45
CA PRO A 305 20.96 12.98 -13.62
C PRO A 305 20.13 13.58 -12.48
N ALA A 306 20.23 14.92 -12.31
CA ALA A 306 19.36 15.65 -11.39
C ALA A 306 17.89 15.43 -11.74
N ALA A 307 17.17 14.85 -10.80
CA ALA A 307 15.76 14.52 -10.95
C ALA A 307 15.04 14.72 -9.62
N PRO A 308 14.56 15.95 -9.36
CA PRO A 308 13.72 16.21 -8.20
C PRO A 308 12.52 15.27 -8.16
N GLY A 309 12.21 14.77 -6.96
CA GLY A 309 11.11 13.85 -6.79
C GLY A 309 10.38 13.99 -5.46
N ILE A 310 9.14 13.55 -5.44
CA ILE A 310 8.33 13.38 -4.23
C ILE A 310 7.62 12.05 -4.30
N GLY A 311 7.58 11.36 -3.18
CA GLY A 311 6.90 10.07 -3.09
C GLY A 311 6.38 9.77 -1.70
N PHE A 312 5.71 8.63 -1.59
CA PHE A 312 5.17 8.13 -0.33
C PHE A 312 5.08 6.61 -0.32
N ALA A 313 4.94 6.07 0.87
CA ALA A 313 4.58 4.67 1.06
C ALA A 313 3.50 4.52 2.14
N ILE A 314 2.50 3.71 1.82
CA ILE A 314 1.42 3.28 2.71
C ILE A 314 1.77 1.88 3.19
N GLY A 315 1.77 1.63 4.49
CA GLY A 315 1.77 0.26 5.01
C GLY A 315 0.40 -0.37 4.76
N GLU A 316 0.30 -1.26 3.76
CA GLU A 316 -0.99 -1.85 3.37
C GLU A 316 -1.62 -2.65 4.51
N ASP A 317 -0.82 -3.40 5.27
CA ASP A 317 -1.27 -4.07 6.50
C ASP A 317 -1.97 -3.09 7.46
N ARG A 318 -1.44 -1.87 7.61
CA ARG A 318 -2.00 -0.84 8.50
C ARG A 318 -3.27 -0.21 7.94
N LEU A 319 -3.30 0.04 6.63
CA LEU A 319 -4.49 0.53 5.95
C LEU A 319 -5.65 -0.46 6.10
N VAL A 320 -5.38 -1.75 5.84
CA VAL A 320 -6.38 -2.83 6.02
C VAL A 320 -6.83 -2.92 7.47
N MET A 321 -5.93 -2.82 8.46
CA MET A 321 -6.29 -2.81 9.88
C MET A 321 -7.20 -1.65 10.26
N SER A 322 -6.94 -0.44 9.74
CA SER A 322 -7.82 0.73 9.97
C SER A 322 -9.22 0.54 9.40
N LEU A 323 -9.34 -0.22 8.31
CA LEU A 323 -10.62 -0.54 7.67
C LEU A 323 -11.37 -1.66 8.38
N GLN A 324 -10.66 -2.66 8.92
CA GLN A 324 -11.30 -3.81 9.60
C GLN A 324 -12.19 -3.40 10.78
N GLU A 325 -11.88 -2.30 11.43
CA GLU A 325 -12.72 -1.77 12.52
C GLU A 325 -14.07 -1.21 12.02
N LYS A 326 -14.10 -0.68 10.78
CA LYS A 326 -15.29 -0.05 10.18
C LYS A 326 -16.04 -0.98 9.23
N SER A 327 -15.32 -1.88 8.55
CA SER A 327 -15.85 -2.77 7.50
C SER A 327 -15.24 -4.17 7.64
N PRO A 328 -15.97 -5.12 8.26
CA PRO A 328 -15.51 -6.51 8.34
C PRO A 328 -15.22 -7.10 6.95
N ALA A 329 -14.22 -7.96 6.84
CA ALA A 329 -13.83 -8.59 5.58
C ALA A 329 -14.98 -9.34 4.89
N GLU A 330 -15.92 -9.88 5.68
CA GLU A 330 -17.11 -10.54 5.18
C GLU A 330 -18.04 -9.62 4.37
N SER A 331 -18.03 -8.31 4.63
CA SER A 331 -18.89 -7.35 3.93
C SER A 331 -18.46 -7.13 2.48
N VAL A 332 -17.19 -7.35 2.17
CA VAL A 332 -16.62 -7.22 0.81
C VAL A 332 -16.40 -8.57 0.13
N LEU A 333 -16.63 -9.67 0.86
CA LEU A 333 -16.48 -11.01 0.31
C LEU A 333 -17.53 -11.25 -0.78
N ARG A 334 -17.07 -11.58 -1.98
CA ARG A 334 -17.96 -11.96 -3.06
C ARG A 334 -18.48 -13.39 -2.83
N LYS A 335 -19.79 -13.51 -2.68
CA LYS A 335 -20.49 -14.80 -2.55
C LYS A 335 -21.02 -15.25 -3.92
N PRO A 336 -21.16 -16.57 -4.17
CA PRO A 336 -21.73 -17.06 -5.42
C PRO A 336 -23.13 -16.48 -5.66
N ASP A 337 -23.36 -16.06 -6.89
CA ASP A 337 -24.70 -15.65 -7.33
C ASP A 337 -25.61 -16.89 -7.39
N VAL A 338 -25.07 -18.02 -7.84
CA VAL A 338 -25.82 -19.27 -7.98
C VAL A 338 -24.94 -20.49 -7.69
N TYR A 339 -25.50 -21.45 -6.99
CA TYR A 339 -24.98 -22.82 -6.84
C TYR A 339 -25.70 -23.74 -7.81
N VAL A 340 -24.97 -24.37 -8.73
CA VAL A 340 -25.52 -25.30 -9.70
C VAL A 340 -25.46 -26.72 -9.12
N ALA A 341 -26.61 -27.30 -8.87
CA ALA A 341 -26.78 -28.59 -8.19
C ALA A 341 -27.16 -29.71 -9.17
N PRO A 342 -26.22 -30.53 -9.66
CA PRO A 342 -26.55 -31.72 -10.43
C PRO A 342 -27.23 -32.77 -9.52
N LEU A 343 -28.32 -33.37 -10.01
CA LEU A 343 -29.08 -34.40 -9.31
C LEU A 343 -29.30 -35.60 -10.21
N GLY A 344 -28.68 -36.72 -9.87
CA GLY A 344 -28.74 -37.98 -10.60
C GLY A 344 -27.48 -38.24 -11.43
N ALA A 345 -27.27 -39.52 -11.75
CA ALA A 345 -26.08 -39.99 -12.46
C ALA A 345 -25.98 -39.36 -13.87
N GLY A 346 -24.77 -38.87 -14.22
CA GLY A 346 -24.50 -38.26 -15.51
C GLY A 346 -24.84 -36.76 -15.60
N MET A 347 -25.34 -36.15 -14.54
CA MET A 347 -25.73 -34.72 -14.55
C MET A 347 -24.56 -33.75 -14.36
N ASN A 348 -23.40 -34.23 -13.91
CA ASN A 348 -22.21 -33.35 -13.78
C ASN A 348 -21.82 -32.66 -15.08
N ALA A 349 -21.93 -33.36 -16.23
CA ALA A 349 -21.56 -32.78 -17.52
C ALA A 349 -22.50 -31.62 -17.93
N GLU A 350 -23.81 -31.79 -17.70
CA GLU A 350 -24.79 -30.74 -18.02
C GLU A 350 -24.70 -29.57 -17.04
N ALA A 351 -24.54 -29.84 -15.76
CA ALA A 351 -24.28 -28.80 -14.75
C ALA A 351 -23.02 -27.99 -15.07
N ALA A 352 -21.96 -28.64 -15.54
CA ALA A 352 -20.74 -27.95 -15.97
C ALA A 352 -20.96 -27.05 -17.20
N ARG A 353 -21.80 -27.50 -18.18
CA ARG A 353 -22.17 -26.68 -19.34
C ARG A 353 -22.94 -25.42 -18.90
N LEU A 354 -23.95 -25.59 -18.07
CA LEU A 354 -24.75 -24.48 -17.54
C LEU A 354 -23.90 -23.52 -16.71
N ALA A 355 -23.03 -24.04 -15.85
CA ALA A 355 -22.11 -23.22 -15.08
C ALA A 355 -21.19 -22.39 -15.99
N ARG A 356 -20.69 -22.99 -17.08
CA ARG A 356 -19.89 -22.26 -18.09
C ARG A 356 -20.69 -21.16 -18.79
N GLU A 357 -21.93 -21.44 -19.16
CA GLU A 357 -22.81 -20.45 -19.79
C GLU A 357 -23.07 -19.28 -18.85
N LEU A 358 -23.44 -19.53 -17.60
CA LEU A 358 -23.69 -18.51 -16.60
C LEU A 358 -22.43 -17.65 -16.29
N ARG A 359 -21.24 -18.28 -16.21
CA ARG A 359 -19.97 -17.57 -16.02
C ARG A 359 -19.63 -16.64 -17.18
N ARG A 360 -20.02 -16.95 -18.41
CA ARG A 360 -19.86 -16.05 -19.57
C ARG A 360 -20.72 -14.79 -19.50
N HIS A 361 -21.71 -14.77 -18.62
CA HIS A 361 -22.53 -13.60 -18.29
C HIS A 361 -22.09 -12.93 -16.96
N ASP A 362 -20.82 -13.07 -16.57
CA ASP A 362 -20.23 -12.47 -15.36
C ASP A 362 -20.91 -12.88 -14.04
N LEU A 363 -21.58 -14.02 -14.03
CA LEU A 363 -22.14 -14.59 -12.79
C LEU A 363 -21.09 -15.40 -12.03
N LEU A 364 -21.07 -15.26 -10.72
CA LEU A 364 -20.27 -16.09 -9.82
C LEU A 364 -21.00 -17.41 -9.59
N VAL A 365 -20.46 -18.50 -10.11
CA VAL A 365 -21.09 -19.82 -10.09
C VAL A 365 -20.25 -20.80 -9.30
N GLU A 366 -20.84 -21.37 -8.27
CA GLU A 366 -20.33 -22.57 -7.57
C GLU A 366 -20.97 -23.81 -8.18
N LEU A 367 -20.16 -24.84 -8.41
CA LEU A 367 -20.61 -26.10 -9.01
C LEU A 367 -20.66 -27.21 -7.96
N GLY A 368 -21.81 -27.82 -7.82
CA GLY A 368 -22.00 -29.00 -6.99
C GLY A 368 -21.56 -30.30 -7.65
N ASP A 369 -21.88 -31.42 -7.03
CA ASP A 369 -21.53 -32.75 -7.50
C ASP A 369 -22.77 -33.69 -7.47
N GLU A 370 -22.93 -34.54 -8.49
CA GLU A 370 -24.07 -35.44 -8.66
C GLU A 370 -24.16 -36.51 -7.60
N THR A 371 -23.10 -36.77 -6.85
CA THR A 371 -23.12 -37.67 -5.69
C THR A 371 -23.90 -37.11 -4.49
N PHE A 372 -24.19 -35.78 -4.54
CA PHE A 372 -24.94 -35.09 -3.49
C PHE A 372 -26.42 -35.36 -3.66
N ARG A 373 -27.08 -35.78 -2.59
CA ARG A 373 -28.56 -35.74 -2.53
C ARG A 373 -29.01 -34.27 -2.39
N LEU A 374 -30.25 -34.00 -2.79
CA LEU A 374 -30.83 -32.64 -2.80
C LEU A 374 -30.57 -31.88 -1.49
N LYS A 375 -30.79 -32.54 -0.33
CA LYS A 375 -30.54 -31.94 0.99
C LYS A 375 -29.09 -31.47 1.15
N LYS A 376 -28.12 -32.31 0.77
CA LYS A 376 -26.70 -31.99 0.85
C LYS A 376 -26.31 -30.84 -0.10
N SER A 377 -26.94 -30.77 -1.28
CA SER A 377 -26.74 -29.66 -2.22
C SER A 377 -27.24 -28.35 -1.63
N PHE A 378 -28.37 -28.32 -0.95
CA PHE A 378 -28.86 -27.13 -0.22
C PHE A 378 -27.93 -26.72 0.92
N GLU A 379 -27.45 -27.68 1.70
CA GLU A 379 -26.47 -27.40 2.77
C GLU A 379 -25.16 -26.82 2.21
N ALA A 380 -24.67 -27.37 1.10
CA ALA A 380 -23.47 -26.89 0.42
C ALA A 380 -23.67 -25.47 -0.16
N ALA A 381 -24.79 -25.23 -0.82
CA ALA A 381 -25.15 -23.91 -1.37
C ALA A 381 -25.25 -22.83 -0.27
N THR A 382 -25.88 -23.18 0.86
CA THR A 382 -25.99 -22.28 2.03
C THR A 382 -24.64 -22.02 2.64
N LYS A 383 -23.81 -23.05 2.81
CA LYS A 383 -22.43 -22.90 3.34
C LYS A 383 -21.55 -22.05 2.43
N ALA A 384 -21.71 -22.14 1.11
CA ALA A 384 -21.03 -21.30 0.15
C ALA A 384 -21.57 -19.85 0.16
N GLY A 385 -22.71 -19.60 0.80
CA GLY A 385 -23.37 -18.30 0.83
C GLY A 385 -23.99 -17.91 -0.52
N ALA A 386 -24.33 -18.89 -1.38
CA ALA A 386 -24.97 -18.64 -2.66
C ALA A 386 -26.34 -17.99 -2.47
N LYS A 387 -26.70 -17.05 -3.38
CA LYS A 387 -28.01 -16.42 -3.35
C LYS A 387 -29.11 -17.32 -3.91
N PHE A 388 -28.77 -18.05 -4.97
CA PHE A 388 -29.68 -18.98 -5.62
C PHE A 388 -29.07 -20.38 -5.69
N ILE A 389 -29.94 -21.38 -5.73
CA ILE A 389 -29.59 -22.75 -6.14
C ILE A 389 -30.34 -23.08 -7.43
N LEU A 390 -29.63 -23.62 -8.43
CA LEU A 390 -30.15 -24.07 -9.71
C LEU A 390 -30.11 -25.60 -9.73
N ILE A 391 -31.26 -26.23 -9.84
CA ILE A 391 -31.37 -27.70 -9.87
C ILE A 391 -31.19 -28.17 -11.30
N VAL A 392 -30.33 -29.18 -11.48
CA VAL A 392 -30.02 -29.81 -12.78
C VAL A 392 -30.25 -31.31 -12.67
N GLY A 393 -31.46 -31.72 -12.96
CA GLY A 393 -31.87 -33.15 -13.01
C GLY A 393 -32.30 -33.55 -14.42
N GLU A 394 -32.56 -34.82 -14.62
CA GLU A 394 -32.99 -35.34 -15.95
C GLU A 394 -34.25 -34.65 -16.47
N ASN A 395 -35.23 -34.37 -15.59
CA ASN A 395 -36.49 -33.72 -16.01
C ASN A 395 -36.27 -32.28 -16.43
N GLU A 396 -35.44 -31.53 -15.71
CA GLU A 396 -35.08 -30.17 -16.04
C GLU A 396 -34.32 -30.07 -17.38
N VAL A 397 -33.41 -31.01 -17.60
CA VAL A 397 -32.66 -31.11 -18.86
C VAL A 397 -33.57 -31.45 -20.04
N LYS A 398 -34.50 -32.41 -19.91
CA LYS A 398 -35.47 -32.78 -20.95
C LYS A 398 -36.43 -31.64 -21.27
N ALA A 399 -36.81 -30.85 -20.27
CA ALA A 399 -37.70 -29.72 -20.41
C ALA A 399 -36.99 -28.45 -20.90
N ASP A 400 -35.67 -28.43 -20.91
CA ASP A 400 -34.82 -27.23 -21.10
C ASP A 400 -35.25 -26.06 -20.19
N ALA A 401 -35.73 -26.38 -19.03
CA ALA A 401 -36.20 -25.43 -18.00
C ALA A 401 -35.79 -25.91 -16.60
N PHE A 402 -35.22 -25.02 -15.84
CA PHE A 402 -34.52 -25.36 -14.60
C PHE A 402 -35.17 -24.71 -13.39
N ALA A 403 -35.26 -25.44 -12.30
CA ALA A 403 -35.74 -24.93 -11.02
C ALA A 403 -34.68 -24.03 -10.39
N LEU A 404 -34.96 -22.72 -10.33
CA LEU A 404 -34.15 -21.70 -9.66
C LEU A 404 -34.81 -21.31 -8.36
N LYS A 405 -34.15 -21.55 -7.22
CA LYS A 405 -34.65 -21.20 -5.88
C LYS A 405 -33.80 -20.16 -5.21
N ASN A 406 -34.43 -19.11 -4.72
CA ASN A 406 -33.80 -18.10 -3.87
C ASN A 406 -33.62 -18.67 -2.46
N LEU A 407 -32.39 -18.72 -1.97
CA LEU A 407 -32.06 -19.32 -0.66
C LEU A 407 -32.45 -18.44 0.53
N ALA A 408 -32.62 -17.13 0.33
CA ALA A 408 -33.04 -16.21 1.39
C ALA A 408 -34.57 -16.20 1.56
N THR A 409 -35.33 -16.14 0.45
CA THR A 409 -36.81 -16.03 0.48
C THR A 409 -37.51 -17.39 0.42
N GLY A 410 -36.84 -18.43 -0.08
CA GLY A 410 -37.42 -19.75 -0.34
C GLY A 410 -38.26 -19.81 -1.62
N GLU A 411 -38.43 -18.70 -2.35
CA GLU A 411 -39.17 -18.67 -3.63
C GLU A 411 -38.47 -19.53 -4.68
N GLN A 412 -39.25 -20.35 -5.36
CA GLN A 412 -38.75 -21.20 -6.45
C GLN A 412 -39.56 -20.94 -7.72
N ILE A 413 -38.87 -20.83 -8.83
CA ILE A 413 -39.44 -20.62 -10.17
C ILE A 413 -38.82 -21.59 -11.16
N GLN A 414 -39.54 -21.89 -12.24
CA GLN A 414 -39.01 -22.57 -13.41
C GLN A 414 -38.54 -21.52 -14.41
N VAL A 415 -37.29 -21.65 -14.91
CA VAL A 415 -36.67 -20.70 -15.82
C VAL A 415 -36.14 -21.44 -17.04
N PRO A 416 -36.56 -21.07 -18.24
CA PRO A 416 -35.97 -21.59 -19.47
C PRO A 416 -34.46 -21.33 -19.53
N ARG A 417 -33.69 -22.23 -20.10
CA ARG A 417 -32.23 -22.11 -20.22
C ARG A 417 -31.80 -20.75 -20.79
N ALA A 418 -32.42 -20.31 -21.86
CA ALA A 418 -32.10 -19.05 -22.53
C ALA A 418 -32.25 -17.80 -21.61
N ASP A 419 -33.11 -17.89 -20.58
CA ASP A 419 -33.42 -16.79 -19.67
C ASP A 419 -32.66 -16.83 -18.36
N LEU A 420 -31.94 -17.92 -18.06
CA LEU A 420 -31.30 -18.15 -16.76
C LEU A 420 -30.39 -17.00 -16.34
N ALA A 421 -29.45 -16.61 -17.20
CA ALA A 421 -28.49 -15.57 -16.89
C ALA A 421 -29.18 -14.23 -16.60
N ARG A 422 -30.10 -13.81 -17.47
CA ARG A 422 -30.87 -12.57 -17.32
C ARG A 422 -31.71 -12.57 -16.05
N THR A 423 -32.36 -13.70 -15.73
CA THR A 423 -33.22 -13.83 -14.55
C THR A 423 -32.39 -13.72 -13.26
N ILE A 424 -31.23 -14.40 -13.19
CA ILE A 424 -30.34 -14.32 -12.03
C ILE A 424 -29.78 -12.89 -11.87
N GLN A 425 -29.33 -12.25 -12.98
CA GLN A 425 -28.81 -10.88 -12.94
C GLN A 425 -29.86 -9.88 -12.44
N ALA A 426 -31.07 -9.93 -13.00
CA ALA A 426 -32.18 -9.04 -12.61
C ALA A 426 -32.55 -9.19 -11.12
N ARG A 427 -32.61 -10.43 -10.61
CA ARG A 427 -32.91 -10.73 -9.21
C ARG A 427 -31.75 -10.45 -8.24
N ASN A 428 -30.52 -10.33 -8.75
CA ASN A 428 -29.33 -9.90 -8.00
C ASN A 428 -29.21 -8.38 -7.82
N GLY A 429 -30.06 -7.59 -8.47
CA GLY A 429 -29.94 -6.13 -8.50
C GLY A 429 -28.76 -5.62 -9.32
N ARG A 430 -28.13 -6.47 -10.12
CA ARG A 430 -27.10 -6.08 -11.08
C ARG A 430 -27.75 -5.64 -12.40
N ARG A 431 -27.63 -4.35 -12.73
CA ARG A 431 -27.87 -3.93 -14.12
C ARG A 431 -26.81 -4.58 -15.01
N SER A 432 -27.23 -5.16 -16.13
CA SER A 432 -26.32 -5.61 -17.19
C SER A 432 -25.37 -4.47 -17.53
N ARG A 433 -24.05 -4.68 -17.34
CA ARG A 433 -23.07 -3.81 -17.99
C ARG A 433 -23.26 -4.06 -19.50
N GLU A 434 -23.73 -3.06 -20.20
CA GLU A 434 -23.60 -3.05 -21.65
C GLU A 434 -22.13 -3.23 -21.98
N VAL A 435 -21.83 -4.26 -22.75
CA VAL A 435 -20.50 -4.56 -23.26
C VAL A 435 -20.13 -3.41 -24.19
N LEU A 436 -19.21 -2.55 -23.76
CA LEU A 436 -18.49 -1.63 -24.64
C LEU A 436 -17.38 -2.39 -25.37
#